data_abe892264640fce4e438cab428bcc7c2
#
_entry.id   abe892264640fce4e438cab428bcc7c2
#
_cell.length_a   1.000
_cell.length_b   1.000
_cell.length_c   1.000
_cell.angle_alpha   90.00
_cell.angle_beta   90.00
_cell.angle_gamma   90.00
#
_symmetry.space_group_name_H-M   'P 1'
#
loop_
_entity.id
_entity.type
_entity.pdbx_description
1 polymer ?
#
loop_
_entity_poly.entity_id
_entity_poly.type
_entity_poly.pdbx_seq_one_letter_code
_entity_poly.pdbx_strand_id
1 'polypeptide(L)'
;MNHRNLVASLLLPMLLVACSSSKKETESTVDVAADGSGSGSGDTSTEGSADASADTTPEPEPTYAESFRIVRIDASASVPTQLAVHACAGLYNRREGGSIFVQTDPDVQQANIDGAALQDETWLPALGLSTAGTVTASDFLTECRAAFNGCVRYSYDTQHEILPAILTVAAAEGVPPLADEAPLPCANPTVDATVVFADKTTQLDATQFVYENYLGDTTGLAMLNPGYDRFAADKANPPLIDDMPTALVDFVFARKLFVIFLVNGCVDRNPEENLLSSIVADSGWPTPLGVYGYNDSWLAGGYLYEAQTRCLPSANMGAIPTRTSNLSFFDTRRAAIASAAELPRTAPEAITFDAEKRYVAFVIGDGDNVRYIMSTRRDWLQQRLDRCRGAEPKCPPLTWTISPHLPDIAPDVLHWYYEAAASTGADFFMLPPSGYQYAYPGAMPAAEQEKFAAATERVAAVLGTRSTIHWEWFQDWARSANNFLPRYAHAGSQIQGIFPVNVPYLLEAFPAWPAEKKYQILTGADGGKAVLFRSQSWRGVDNSDDFHPSPQRMSDRLAALPAGTVTWVYMTSDGGLNLENSYGALIDLLPPTVQLVSTDAAASLALQASGN
;
A
#
# COMPACT_ATOMS: atom_id res chain seq x y z
N MET A 1 4.33 -27.57 -30.94
CA MET A 1 5.81 -27.68 -30.92
C MET A 1 6.26 -27.13 -29.59
N ASN A 2 6.88 -27.99 -28.78
CA ASN A 2 7.21 -27.72 -27.36
C ASN A 2 8.38 -26.73 -27.24
N HIS A 3 8.19 -25.65 -26.52
CA HIS A 3 9.29 -24.93 -25.90
C HIS A 3 9.11 -24.97 -24.35
N ARG A 4 9.89 -25.86 -23.73
CA ARG A 4 10.14 -25.87 -22.29
C ARG A 4 11.16 -24.77 -22.00
N ASN A 5 10.76 -23.76 -21.27
CA ASN A 5 11.70 -22.81 -20.67
C ASN A 5 12.19 -23.40 -19.34
N LEU A 6 13.48 -23.76 -19.34
CA LEU A 6 14.25 -24.06 -18.14
C LEU A 6 14.49 -22.75 -17.38
N VAL A 7 13.87 -22.60 -16.23
CA VAL A 7 14.30 -21.62 -15.23
C VAL A 7 15.40 -22.29 -14.40
N ALA A 8 16.63 -21.90 -14.66
CA ALA A 8 17.77 -22.34 -13.87
C ALA A 8 17.81 -21.51 -12.56
N SER A 9 17.50 -22.16 -11.45
CA SER A 9 17.73 -21.62 -10.11
C SER A 9 19.24 -21.49 -9.87
N LEU A 10 19.78 -20.30 -9.96
CA LEU A 10 21.13 -19.95 -9.51
C LEU A 10 21.07 -19.65 -8.01
N LEU A 11 21.39 -20.65 -7.20
CA LEU A 11 21.77 -20.49 -5.81
C LEU A 11 23.17 -19.84 -5.75
N LEU A 12 23.23 -18.55 -5.46
CA LEU A 12 24.48 -17.88 -5.10
C LEU A 12 24.68 -18.02 -3.58
N PRO A 13 25.86 -18.45 -3.11
CA PRO A 13 26.15 -18.48 -1.69
C PRO A 13 26.39 -17.05 -1.19
N MET A 14 25.62 -16.61 -0.19
CA MET A 14 25.88 -15.40 0.57
C MET A 14 27.19 -15.59 1.37
N LEU A 15 28.22 -14.83 1.02
CA LEU A 15 29.39 -14.63 1.87
C LEU A 15 28.99 -13.70 3.03
N LEU A 16 28.87 -14.28 4.22
CA LEU A 16 28.82 -13.55 5.49
C LEU A 16 30.19 -12.91 5.74
N VAL A 17 30.31 -11.63 5.50
CA VAL A 17 31.43 -10.83 6.03
C VAL A 17 31.04 -10.39 7.44
N ALA A 18 31.57 -11.08 8.45
CA ALA A 18 31.49 -10.67 9.84
C ALA A 18 32.50 -9.54 10.08
N CYS A 19 32.05 -8.30 10.16
CA CYS A 19 32.82 -7.21 10.72
C CYS A 19 32.66 -7.20 12.23
N SER A 20 33.64 -7.74 12.95
CA SER A 20 33.82 -7.53 14.38
C SER A 20 34.46 -6.16 14.61
N SER A 21 33.70 -5.19 15.05
CA SER A 21 34.23 -3.95 15.60
C SER A 21 34.08 -3.93 17.12
N SER A 22 35.18 -4.15 17.82
CA SER A 22 35.29 -3.90 19.24
C SER A 22 35.26 -2.39 19.49
N LYS A 23 34.19 -1.86 20.08
CA LYS A 23 34.20 -0.52 20.69
C LYS A 23 34.52 -0.63 22.17
N LYS A 24 35.62 0.04 22.55
CA LYS A 24 35.90 0.40 23.93
C LYS A 24 34.88 1.45 24.39
N GLU A 25 34.17 1.13 25.46
CA GLU A 25 33.36 2.10 26.19
C GLU A 25 34.31 2.99 27.01
N THR A 26 34.18 4.29 26.83
CA THR A 26 34.73 5.31 27.73
C THR A 26 33.56 5.93 28.46
N GLU A 27 33.40 5.60 29.73
CA GLU A 27 32.47 6.29 30.63
C GLU A 27 32.92 7.75 30.82
N SER A 28 32.01 8.67 30.53
CA SER A 28 32.15 10.07 30.93
C SER A 28 30.99 10.41 31.87
N THR A 29 31.32 10.49 33.15
CA THR A 29 30.44 11.05 34.18
C THR A 29 30.40 12.57 34.04
N VAL A 30 29.21 13.13 33.93
CA VAL A 30 28.96 14.57 34.04
C VAL A 30 28.08 14.80 35.26
N ASP A 31 28.65 15.50 36.24
CA ASP A 31 27.99 15.97 37.47
C ASP A 31 26.90 17.01 37.14
N VAL A 32 25.72 16.82 37.74
CA VAL A 32 24.63 17.80 37.75
C VAL A 32 24.75 18.63 39.00
N ALA A 33 25.07 19.91 38.90
CA ALA A 33 24.94 20.90 39.96
C ALA A 33 23.56 21.54 39.88
N ALA A 34 22.84 21.50 40.99
CA ALA A 34 21.63 22.25 41.25
C ALA A 34 21.96 23.60 41.93
N ASP A 35 21.30 24.67 41.47
CA ASP A 35 20.99 25.90 42.21
C ASP A 35 20.18 26.81 41.26
N GLY A 36 19.13 27.53 41.57
CA GLY A 36 18.69 28.12 42.79
C GLY A 36 17.58 29.10 42.35
N SER A 37 16.58 29.23 43.19
CA SER A 37 15.40 30.07 43.14
C SER A 37 15.64 31.55 42.80
N GLY A 38 14.68 32.16 42.06
CA GLY A 38 14.58 33.61 41.87
C GLY A 38 13.17 34.04 41.44
N SER A 39 12.37 34.47 42.39
CA SER A 39 11.08 35.14 42.20
C SER A 39 11.27 36.58 41.69
N GLY A 40 10.45 36.99 40.70
CA GLY A 40 10.34 38.41 40.26
C GLY A 40 9.02 38.67 39.57
N SER A 41 8.18 39.42 40.26
CA SER A 41 6.87 39.95 39.86
C SER A 41 6.97 41.21 38.95
N GLY A 42 5.96 41.38 38.07
CA GLY A 42 5.54 42.69 37.53
C GLY A 42 5.85 42.82 36.01
N ASP A 43 4.98 43.03 35.11
CA ASP A 43 4.08 44.12 34.92
C ASP A 43 3.23 43.87 33.65
N THR A 44 2.01 44.29 33.70
CA THR A 44 1.01 44.27 32.62
C THR A 44 1.34 45.31 31.56
N SER A 45 1.40 44.85 30.28
CA SER A 45 1.09 45.73 29.15
C SER A 45 0.25 44.96 28.12
N THR A 46 -1.02 45.34 28.09
CA THR A 46 -1.99 45.03 27.04
C THR A 46 -1.59 45.75 25.75
N GLU A 47 -1.08 45.02 24.77
CA GLU A 47 -1.10 45.47 23.38
C GLU A 47 -2.00 44.53 22.58
N GLY A 48 -2.96 45.18 21.91
CA GLY A 48 -4.01 44.52 21.15
C GLY A 48 -3.46 43.70 19.97
N SER A 49 -3.66 42.40 20.04
CA SER A 49 -3.56 41.54 18.89
C SER A 49 -4.77 41.77 17.99
N ALA A 50 -4.56 42.36 16.83
CA ALA A 50 -5.58 42.40 15.80
C ALA A 50 -5.88 40.95 15.35
N ASP A 51 -7.09 40.53 15.68
CA ASP A 51 -7.71 39.32 15.14
C ASP A 51 -7.73 39.44 13.58
N ALA A 52 -6.76 38.83 12.91
CA ALA A 52 -6.91 38.50 11.52
C ALA A 52 -7.91 37.33 11.46
N SER A 53 -9.19 37.66 11.34
CA SER A 53 -10.22 36.72 10.94
C SER A 53 -9.80 36.17 9.58
N ALA A 54 -9.22 34.95 9.58
CA ALA A 54 -9.08 34.16 8.37
C ALA A 54 -10.49 34.03 7.77
N ASP A 55 -10.68 34.61 6.60
CA ASP A 55 -11.87 34.45 5.78
C ASP A 55 -11.91 32.97 5.33
N THR A 56 -12.49 32.12 6.19
CA THR A 56 -12.80 30.74 5.86
C THR A 56 -14.06 30.73 5.02
N THR A 57 -13.93 31.14 3.76
CA THR A 57 -14.90 30.73 2.73
C THR A 57 -14.91 29.21 2.76
N PRO A 58 -16.07 28.56 3.02
CA PRO A 58 -16.14 27.09 2.98
C PRO A 58 -15.61 26.62 1.62
N GLU A 59 -14.70 25.65 1.63
CA GLU A 59 -14.28 25.00 0.41
C GLU A 59 -15.54 24.47 -0.30
N PRO A 60 -15.73 24.78 -1.60
CA PRO A 60 -16.93 24.34 -2.30
C PRO A 60 -17.06 22.82 -2.19
N GLU A 61 -18.26 22.33 -1.92
CA GLU A 61 -18.50 20.88 -1.85
C GLU A 61 -18.00 20.21 -3.14
N PRO A 62 -17.35 19.04 -3.04
CA PRO A 62 -16.80 18.36 -4.20
C PRO A 62 -17.94 18.03 -5.18
N THR A 63 -17.76 18.42 -6.43
CA THR A 63 -18.67 18.07 -7.50
C THR A 63 -18.28 16.73 -8.09
N TYR A 64 -19.24 15.82 -8.25
CA TYR A 64 -19.03 14.51 -8.85
C TYR A 64 -19.63 14.47 -10.24
N ALA A 65 -18.89 13.94 -11.24
CA ALA A 65 -19.39 13.86 -12.60
C ALA A 65 -20.51 12.81 -12.70
N GLU A 66 -21.64 13.20 -13.31
CA GLU A 66 -22.75 12.27 -13.63
C GLU A 66 -22.36 11.28 -14.74
N SER A 67 -21.44 11.66 -15.62
CA SER A 67 -20.95 10.86 -16.73
C SER A 67 -19.45 11.09 -16.93
N PHE A 68 -18.78 10.13 -17.57
CA PHE A 68 -17.36 10.22 -17.86
C PHE A 68 -17.05 9.87 -19.31
N ARG A 69 -15.87 10.27 -19.78
CA ARG A 69 -15.35 9.91 -21.10
C ARG A 69 -14.18 8.94 -20.97
N ILE A 70 -14.05 8.05 -21.94
CA ILE A 70 -12.87 7.17 -22.06
C ILE A 70 -11.88 7.81 -23.02
N VAL A 71 -10.65 8.04 -22.56
CA VAL A 71 -9.53 8.47 -23.41
C VAL A 71 -8.75 7.22 -23.83
N ARG A 72 -8.65 6.96 -25.13
CA ARG A 72 -7.89 5.82 -25.65
C ARG A 72 -6.49 6.22 -26.04
N ILE A 73 -5.53 5.50 -25.49
CA ILE A 73 -4.10 5.56 -25.85
C ILE A 73 -3.81 4.34 -26.70
N ASP A 74 -3.35 4.55 -27.93
CA ASP A 74 -2.99 3.46 -28.85
C ASP A 74 -1.59 2.89 -28.57
N ALA A 75 -1.31 1.71 -29.14
CA ALA A 75 -0.05 0.97 -28.96
C ALA A 75 1.20 1.74 -29.41
N SER A 76 1.07 2.71 -30.28
CA SER A 76 2.18 3.50 -30.82
C SER A 76 2.51 4.75 -30.00
N ALA A 77 1.71 5.06 -28.97
CA ALA A 77 1.90 6.25 -28.17
C ALA A 77 3.21 6.19 -27.37
N SER A 78 4.03 7.24 -27.53
CA SER A 78 5.29 7.36 -26.78
C SER A 78 5.04 7.58 -25.29
N VAL A 79 6.00 7.23 -24.43
CA VAL A 79 5.93 7.48 -22.98
C VAL A 79 5.59 8.94 -22.65
N PRO A 80 6.21 9.97 -23.27
CA PRO A 80 5.81 11.36 -23.05
C PRO A 80 4.33 11.65 -23.39
N THR A 81 3.80 11.02 -24.44
CA THR A 81 2.38 11.19 -24.81
C THR A 81 1.46 10.54 -23.76
N GLN A 82 1.77 9.31 -23.34
CA GLN A 82 1.03 8.62 -22.27
C GLN A 82 1.04 9.45 -20.97
N LEU A 83 2.21 9.94 -20.58
CA LEU A 83 2.41 10.75 -19.39
C LEU A 83 1.55 12.02 -19.41
N ALA A 84 1.54 12.75 -20.55
CA ALA A 84 0.70 13.92 -20.72
C ALA A 84 -0.79 13.60 -20.63
N VAL A 85 -1.24 12.49 -21.20
CA VAL A 85 -2.66 12.03 -21.11
C VAL A 85 -3.05 11.72 -19.68
N HIS A 86 -2.24 10.97 -18.95
CA HIS A 86 -2.53 10.65 -17.55
C HIS A 86 -2.52 11.89 -16.65
N ALA A 87 -1.56 12.81 -16.86
CA ALA A 87 -1.53 14.09 -16.16
C ALA A 87 -2.79 14.92 -16.42
N CYS A 88 -3.19 15.03 -17.68
CA CYS A 88 -4.43 15.70 -18.06
C CYS A 88 -5.67 15.05 -17.44
N ALA A 89 -5.73 13.72 -17.42
CA ALA A 89 -6.84 13.00 -16.79
C ALA A 89 -6.93 13.34 -15.29
N GLY A 90 -5.80 13.36 -14.58
CA GLY A 90 -5.76 13.76 -13.17
C GLY A 90 -6.24 15.19 -12.94
N LEU A 91 -5.82 16.14 -13.79
CA LEU A 91 -6.27 17.54 -13.72
C LEU A 91 -7.78 17.66 -13.94
N TYR A 92 -8.33 16.96 -14.93
CA TYR A 92 -9.77 16.94 -15.18
C TYR A 92 -10.54 16.29 -14.04
N ASN A 93 -10.11 15.11 -13.58
CA ASN A 93 -10.76 14.38 -12.51
C ASN A 93 -10.82 15.20 -11.21
N ARG A 94 -9.74 15.93 -10.88
CA ARG A 94 -9.72 16.87 -9.77
C ARG A 94 -10.74 18.00 -9.92
N ARG A 95 -10.88 18.56 -11.13
CA ARG A 95 -11.75 19.71 -11.39
C ARG A 95 -13.23 19.31 -11.52
N GLU A 96 -13.50 18.14 -12.11
CA GLU A 96 -14.83 17.72 -12.56
C GLU A 96 -15.35 16.44 -11.88
N GLY A 97 -14.57 15.87 -10.93
CA GLY A 97 -15.03 14.75 -10.12
C GLY A 97 -15.17 13.42 -10.86
N GLY A 98 -14.06 12.79 -11.29
CA GLY A 98 -14.10 11.47 -11.94
C GLY A 98 -14.72 11.47 -13.34
N SER A 99 -14.35 12.47 -14.14
CA SER A 99 -14.90 12.69 -15.49
C SER A 99 -14.13 11.99 -16.61
N ILE A 100 -12.90 11.55 -16.37
CA ILE A 100 -11.99 10.95 -17.37
C ILE A 100 -11.46 9.61 -16.89
N PHE A 101 -11.67 8.57 -17.71
CA PHE A 101 -11.06 7.26 -17.57
C PHE A 101 -10.09 7.03 -18.73
N VAL A 102 -8.85 6.66 -18.44
CA VAL A 102 -7.82 6.40 -19.45
C VAL A 102 -7.74 4.90 -19.72
N GLN A 103 -7.91 4.53 -20.98
CA GLN A 103 -7.75 3.17 -21.46
C GLN A 103 -6.54 3.10 -22.38
N THR A 104 -5.50 2.38 -21.94
CA THR A 104 -4.34 2.09 -22.78
C THR A 104 -4.60 0.81 -23.58
N ASP A 105 -4.17 0.79 -24.83
CA ASP A 105 -4.25 -0.39 -25.69
C ASP A 105 -3.56 -1.58 -24.99
N PRO A 106 -4.20 -2.77 -24.94
CA PRO A 106 -3.64 -3.96 -24.32
C PRO A 106 -2.25 -4.36 -24.82
N ASP A 107 -1.91 -4.03 -26.08
CA ASP A 107 -0.59 -4.32 -26.64
C ASP A 107 0.51 -3.42 -26.03
N VAL A 108 0.16 -2.28 -25.43
CA VAL A 108 1.09 -1.40 -24.69
C VAL A 108 1.16 -1.79 -23.23
N GLN A 109 0.09 -2.35 -22.70
CA GLN A 109 0.04 -2.89 -21.37
C GLN A 109 0.68 -4.28 -21.37
N GLN A 110 1.88 -4.39 -20.89
CA GLN A 110 2.38 -5.71 -20.57
C GLN A 110 1.53 -6.30 -19.45
N ALA A 111 1.25 -7.58 -19.52
CA ALA A 111 0.63 -8.29 -18.43
C ALA A 111 1.47 -8.06 -17.17
N ASN A 112 0.81 -7.70 -16.06
CA ASN A 112 1.51 -7.58 -14.79
C ASN A 112 2.04 -8.96 -14.37
N ILE A 113 2.81 -9.01 -13.29
CA ILE A 113 3.37 -10.27 -12.76
C ILE A 113 2.31 -11.33 -12.46
N ASP A 114 1.05 -10.95 -12.31
CA ASP A 114 -0.09 -11.85 -12.11
C ASP A 114 -0.83 -12.18 -13.40
N GLY A 115 -0.42 -11.61 -14.53
CA GLY A 115 -1.07 -11.78 -15.82
C GLY A 115 -2.42 -11.06 -15.97
N ALA A 116 -2.82 -10.22 -15.02
CA ALA A 116 -4.07 -9.48 -15.08
C ALA A 116 -3.89 -8.11 -15.73
N ALA A 117 -4.86 -7.68 -16.53
CA ALA A 117 -4.88 -6.35 -17.11
C ALA A 117 -5.12 -5.29 -16.02
N LEU A 118 -4.23 -4.30 -15.94
CA LEU A 118 -4.26 -3.27 -14.89
C LEU A 118 -5.28 -2.17 -15.13
N GLN A 119 -5.73 -2.03 -16.37
CA GLN A 119 -6.74 -1.03 -16.75
C GLN A 119 -7.95 -1.77 -17.28
N ASP A 120 -8.70 -2.29 -16.35
CA ASP A 120 -9.74 -3.22 -16.66
C ASP A 120 -11.05 -2.50 -16.91
N GLU A 121 -11.49 -2.49 -18.18
CA GLU A 121 -12.85 -2.07 -18.54
C GLU A 121 -13.92 -2.85 -17.74
N THR A 122 -13.56 -3.97 -17.14
CA THR A 122 -14.50 -4.75 -16.33
C THR A 122 -14.90 -4.04 -15.04
N TRP A 123 -14.12 -3.08 -14.53
CA TRP A 123 -14.53 -2.26 -13.41
C TRP A 123 -15.72 -1.36 -13.74
N LEU A 124 -15.76 -0.78 -14.95
CA LEU A 124 -16.84 0.11 -15.35
C LEU A 124 -18.21 -0.59 -15.33
N PRO A 125 -18.38 -1.77 -15.94
CA PRO A 125 -19.62 -2.55 -15.81
C PRO A 125 -19.88 -3.05 -14.38
N ALA A 126 -18.83 -3.49 -13.65
CA ALA A 126 -18.98 -4.00 -12.29
C ALA A 126 -19.53 -2.93 -11.33
N LEU A 127 -19.19 -1.67 -11.56
CA LEU A 127 -19.66 -0.53 -10.80
C LEU A 127 -20.95 0.09 -11.40
N GLY A 128 -21.51 -0.50 -12.45
CA GLY A 128 -22.71 0.01 -13.12
C GLY A 128 -22.49 1.34 -13.84
N LEU A 129 -21.24 1.65 -14.22
CA LEU A 129 -20.88 2.93 -14.84
C LEU A 129 -21.06 2.90 -16.35
N SER A 130 -21.57 4.00 -16.92
CA SER A 130 -21.74 4.17 -18.35
C SER A 130 -20.98 5.40 -18.86
N THR A 131 -20.29 5.23 -19.99
CA THR A 131 -19.52 6.31 -20.61
C THR A 131 -20.39 7.26 -21.42
N ALA A 132 -20.04 8.55 -21.44
CA ALA A 132 -20.59 9.56 -22.34
C ALA A 132 -19.96 9.50 -23.75
N GLY A 133 -18.89 8.73 -23.92
CA GLY A 133 -18.21 8.56 -25.21
C GLY A 133 -16.72 8.31 -25.07
N THR A 134 -16.08 8.09 -26.21
CA THR A 134 -14.63 7.85 -26.29
C THR A 134 -13.98 8.94 -27.13
N VAL A 135 -12.78 9.40 -26.70
CA VAL A 135 -11.96 10.37 -27.40
C VAL A 135 -10.55 9.81 -27.63
N THR A 136 -9.86 10.28 -28.67
CA THR A 136 -8.46 9.91 -28.90
C THR A 136 -7.53 10.67 -27.94
N ALA A 137 -6.34 10.12 -27.68
CA ALA A 137 -5.33 10.81 -26.90
C ALA A 137 -4.96 12.20 -27.49
N SER A 138 -4.86 12.32 -28.81
CA SER A 138 -4.54 13.57 -29.52
C SER A 138 -5.61 14.64 -29.32
N ASP A 139 -6.90 14.28 -29.50
CA ASP A 139 -8.00 15.22 -29.32
C ASP A 139 -8.07 15.67 -27.85
N PHE A 140 -7.95 14.72 -26.93
CA PHE A 140 -7.97 14.99 -25.50
C PHE A 140 -6.82 15.92 -25.05
N LEU A 141 -5.59 15.69 -25.52
CA LEU A 141 -4.45 16.58 -25.22
C LEU A 141 -4.66 17.99 -25.79
N THR A 142 -5.30 18.11 -26.95
CA THR A 142 -5.66 19.41 -27.55
C THR A 142 -6.66 20.16 -26.66
N GLU A 143 -7.71 19.46 -26.19
CA GLU A 143 -8.68 20.01 -25.23
C GLU A 143 -8.02 20.39 -23.91
N CYS A 144 -7.17 19.51 -23.35
CA CYS A 144 -6.47 19.73 -22.08
C CYS A 144 -5.61 20.99 -22.13
N ARG A 145 -4.79 21.14 -23.17
CA ARG A 145 -3.95 22.32 -23.35
C ARG A 145 -4.78 23.63 -23.40
N ALA A 146 -5.94 23.59 -24.01
CA ALA A 146 -6.84 24.74 -24.04
C ALA A 146 -7.48 25.03 -22.68
N ALA A 147 -7.80 23.98 -21.93
CA ALA A 147 -8.53 24.08 -20.66
C ALA A 147 -7.68 24.53 -19.46
N PHE A 148 -6.37 24.21 -19.45
CA PHE A 148 -5.46 24.46 -18.31
C PHE A 148 -4.47 25.62 -18.53
N ASN A 149 -4.57 26.34 -19.63
CA ASN A 149 -3.96 27.67 -19.85
C ASN A 149 -2.44 27.73 -19.58
N GLY A 150 -1.69 26.69 -19.99
CA GLY A 150 -0.25 26.59 -19.79
C GLY A 150 0.24 25.16 -19.83
N CYS A 151 1.52 24.98 -19.59
CA CYS A 151 2.17 23.67 -19.53
C CYS A 151 3.54 23.81 -18.85
N VAL A 152 4.07 22.71 -18.35
CA VAL A 152 5.50 22.57 -18.04
C VAL A 152 6.18 21.97 -19.25
N ARG A 153 7.07 22.75 -19.88
CA ARG A 153 7.89 22.28 -21.00
C ARG A 153 9.10 21.52 -20.50
N TYR A 154 9.39 20.35 -21.07
CA TYR A 154 10.58 19.57 -20.77
C TYR A 154 11.06 18.78 -21.99
N SER A 155 12.32 18.26 -21.94
CA SER A 155 12.83 17.32 -22.92
C SER A 155 12.91 15.92 -22.30
N TYR A 156 12.14 14.97 -22.83
CA TYR A 156 12.21 13.59 -22.36
C TYR A 156 13.58 12.97 -22.65
N ASP A 157 14.20 13.34 -23.75
CA ASP A 157 15.51 12.82 -24.18
C ASP A 157 16.64 13.18 -23.20
N THR A 158 16.59 14.36 -22.60
CA THR A 158 17.67 14.86 -21.73
C THR A 158 17.31 14.95 -20.25
N GLN A 159 16.02 14.87 -19.89
CA GLN A 159 15.53 15.10 -18.53
C GLN A 159 14.74 13.91 -17.96
N HIS A 160 14.84 12.71 -18.58
CA HIS A 160 14.14 11.50 -18.11
C HIS A 160 14.53 11.08 -16.69
N GLU A 161 15.76 11.38 -16.24
CA GLU A 161 16.19 11.07 -14.87
C GLU A 161 15.45 11.91 -13.83
N ILE A 162 15.18 13.19 -14.14
CA ILE A 162 14.59 14.15 -13.19
C ILE A 162 13.08 14.34 -13.36
N LEU A 163 12.41 13.44 -14.09
CA LEU A 163 10.94 13.50 -14.26
C LEU A 163 10.16 13.58 -12.94
N PRO A 164 10.54 12.95 -11.83
CA PRO A 164 9.86 13.14 -10.54
C PRO A 164 9.73 14.61 -10.14
N ALA A 165 10.81 15.38 -10.27
CA ALA A 165 10.81 16.81 -9.97
C ALA A 165 9.93 17.61 -10.95
N ILE A 166 9.99 17.29 -12.25
CA ILE A 166 9.15 17.93 -13.30
C ILE A 166 7.66 17.65 -13.04
N LEU A 167 7.29 16.43 -12.65
CA LEU A 167 5.91 16.08 -12.31
C LEU A 167 5.41 16.85 -11.09
N THR A 168 6.26 17.03 -10.08
CA THR A 168 5.90 17.82 -8.90
C THR A 168 5.61 19.27 -9.29
N VAL A 169 6.49 19.90 -10.07
CA VAL A 169 6.29 21.26 -10.56
C VAL A 169 4.98 21.37 -11.34
N ALA A 170 4.74 20.45 -12.28
CA ALA A 170 3.53 20.49 -13.11
C ALA A 170 2.24 20.26 -12.30
N ALA A 171 2.27 19.37 -11.31
CA ALA A 171 1.13 19.11 -10.42
C ALA A 171 0.86 20.31 -9.49
N ALA A 172 1.89 20.94 -8.94
CA ALA A 172 1.79 22.14 -8.11
C ALA A 172 1.19 23.32 -8.90
N GLU A 173 1.70 23.56 -10.10
CA GLU A 173 1.21 24.62 -11.02
C GLU A 173 -0.19 24.29 -11.58
N GLY A 174 -0.63 23.04 -11.52
CA GLY A 174 -1.94 22.60 -12.04
C GLY A 174 -2.02 22.61 -13.56
N VAL A 175 -0.93 22.35 -14.27
CA VAL A 175 -0.81 22.34 -15.74
C VAL A 175 -0.17 21.04 -16.23
N PRO A 176 -0.46 20.57 -17.47
CA PRO A 176 0.13 19.34 -17.98
C PRO A 176 1.64 19.49 -18.28
N PRO A 177 2.45 18.43 -18.05
CA PRO A 177 3.81 18.33 -18.55
C PRO A 177 3.77 17.96 -20.04
N LEU A 178 4.40 18.74 -20.90
CA LEU A 178 4.48 18.50 -22.33
C LEU A 178 5.93 18.45 -22.79
N ALA A 179 6.34 17.31 -23.33
CA ALA A 179 7.69 17.11 -23.84
C ALA A 179 7.88 17.74 -25.21
N ASP A 180 9.11 18.17 -25.49
CA ASP A 180 9.49 18.69 -26.82
C ASP A 180 9.37 17.61 -27.92
N GLU A 181 9.54 16.35 -27.56
CA GLU A 181 9.44 15.18 -28.44
C GLU A 181 7.98 14.70 -28.64
N ALA A 182 7.02 15.28 -27.93
CA ALA A 182 5.61 14.90 -28.07
C ALA A 182 4.97 15.55 -29.30
N PRO A 183 3.92 14.93 -29.89
CA PRO A 183 3.21 15.50 -31.04
C PRO A 183 2.61 16.89 -30.81
N LEU A 184 2.33 17.24 -29.56
CA LEU A 184 1.79 18.53 -29.15
C LEU A 184 2.75 19.20 -28.15
N PRO A 185 3.81 19.86 -28.62
CA PRO A 185 4.78 20.52 -27.73
C PRO A 185 4.18 21.72 -27.01
N CYS A 186 4.78 22.07 -25.88
CA CYS A 186 4.41 23.24 -25.08
C CYS A 186 4.82 24.52 -25.78
N ALA A 187 3.87 25.26 -26.37
CA ALA A 187 4.16 26.52 -27.09
C ALA A 187 4.34 27.73 -26.16
N ASN A 188 3.61 27.76 -25.05
CA ASN A 188 3.63 28.83 -24.05
C ASN A 188 3.81 28.22 -22.66
N PRO A 189 5.04 27.90 -22.24
CA PRO A 189 5.27 27.26 -20.96
C PRO A 189 4.96 28.21 -19.79
N THR A 190 4.21 27.74 -18.81
CA THR A 190 4.14 28.32 -17.47
C THR A 190 5.51 28.21 -16.81
N VAL A 191 6.10 27.01 -16.93
CA VAL A 191 7.46 26.72 -16.49
C VAL A 191 8.22 26.01 -17.62
N ASP A 192 9.39 26.54 -17.96
CA ASP A 192 10.33 25.88 -18.87
C ASP A 192 11.36 25.08 -18.07
N ALA A 193 11.09 23.77 -17.89
CA ALA A 193 11.96 22.90 -17.12
C ALA A 193 13.34 22.72 -17.77
N THR A 194 13.47 22.92 -19.09
CA THR A 194 14.78 22.86 -19.76
C THR A 194 15.71 24.01 -19.33
N VAL A 195 15.13 25.10 -18.86
CA VAL A 195 15.86 26.25 -18.31
C VAL A 195 16.02 26.14 -16.80
N VAL A 196 14.93 25.82 -16.08
CA VAL A 196 14.92 25.76 -14.60
C VAL A 196 15.84 24.69 -14.06
N PHE A 197 15.92 23.54 -14.75
CA PHE A 197 16.75 22.39 -14.35
C PHE A 197 18.04 22.25 -15.19
N ALA A 198 18.48 23.29 -15.88
CA ALA A 198 19.65 23.21 -16.76
C ALA A 198 20.94 22.77 -16.04
N ASP A 199 21.09 23.15 -14.78
CA ASP A 199 22.22 22.82 -13.89
C ASP A 199 21.90 21.71 -12.86
N LYS A 200 20.70 21.14 -12.89
CA LYS A 200 20.19 20.15 -11.92
C LYS A 200 19.87 18.85 -12.65
N THR A 201 20.92 18.12 -13.00
CA THR A 201 20.79 16.93 -13.88
C THR A 201 20.60 15.61 -13.11
N THR A 202 20.81 15.62 -11.79
CA THR A 202 20.57 14.46 -10.93
C THR A 202 19.23 14.54 -10.22
N GLN A 203 18.66 13.39 -9.87
CA GLN A 203 17.42 13.34 -9.08
C GLN A 203 17.56 14.09 -7.75
N LEU A 204 18.69 13.96 -7.07
CA LEU A 204 18.93 14.62 -5.79
C LEU A 204 18.87 16.16 -5.94
N ASP A 205 19.61 16.73 -6.92
CA ASP A 205 19.67 18.18 -7.11
C ASP A 205 18.31 18.74 -7.54
N ALA A 206 17.61 18.02 -8.43
CA ALA A 206 16.28 18.42 -8.89
C ALA A 206 15.23 18.33 -7.76
N THR A 207 15.28 17.26 -6.94
CA THR A 207 14.37 17.10 -5.79
C THR A 207 14.64 18.16 -4.73
N GLN A 208 15.91 18.50 -4.46
CA GLN A 208 16.28 19.59 -3.55
C GLN A 208 15.68 20.93 -4.00
N PHE A 209 15.79 21.25 -5.30
CA PHE A 209 15.20 22.47 -5.86
C PHE A 209 13.68 22.51 -5.68
N VAL A 210 13.00 21.41 -5.95
CA VAL A 210 11.53 21.34 -5.82
C VAL A 210 11.10 21.41 -4.36
N TYR A 211 11.85 20.80 -3.46
CA TYR A 211 11.63 20.92 -2.01
C TYR A 211 11.70 22.39 -1.55
N GLU A 212 12.71 23.14 -2.00
CA GLU A 212 12.91 24.53 -1.61
C GLU A 212 11.85 25.49 -2.19
N ASN A 213 11.21 25.15 -3.32
CA ASN A 213 10.36 26.07 -4.05
C ASN A 213 8.88 25.66 -4.16
N TYR A 214 8.54 24.37 -4.03
CA TYR A 214 7.20 23.85 -4.33
C TYR A 214 6.59 22.98 -3.21
N LEU A 215 7.30 22.70 -2.12
CA LEU A 215 6.78 21.83 -1.06
C LEU A 215 5.44 22.33 -0.53
N GLY A 216 5.31 23.64 -0.30
CA GLY A 216 4.08 24.26 0.22
C GLY A 216 2.86 24.17 -0.68
N ASP A 217 3.04 23.85 -1.96
CA ASP A 217 1.98 23.71 -2.95
C ASP A 217 1.54 22.24 -3.16
N THR A 218 2.08 21.32 -2.36
CA THR A 218 1.82 19.88 -2.42
C THR A 218 1.13 19.37 -1.17
N THR A 219 0.43 18.22 -1.29
CA THR A 219 -0.47 17.70 -0.23
C THR A 219 -0.06 16.35 0.33
N GLY A 220 0.97 15.72 -0.21
CA GLY A 220 1.42 14.39 0.17
C GLY A 220 2.57 13.92 -0.71
N LEU A 221 2.94 12.65 -0.58
CA LEU A 221 4.15 12.09 -1.19
C LEU A 221 3.84 10.91 -2.09
N ALA A 222 4.44 10.89 -3.29
CA ALA A 222 4.42 9.76 -4.21
C ALA A 222 5.83 9.34 -4.63
N MET A 223 6.02 8.05 -4.91
CA MET A 223 7.29 7.49 -5.38
C MET A 223 7.09 6.83 -6.75
N LEU A 224 7.53 7.50 -7.79
CA LEU A 224 7.53 7.00 -9.16
C LEU A 224 8.54 7.77 -10.03
N ASN A 225 9.02 7.12 -11.10
CA ASN A 225 9.77 7.79 -12.15
C ASN A 225 9.40 7.23 -13.54
N PRO A 226 8.57 7.92 -14.33
CA PRO A 226 8.18 7.48 -15.68
C PRO A 226 9.34 7.41 -16.69
N GLY A 227 10.46 8.03 -16.39
CA GLY A 227 11.68 7.97 -17.21
C GLY A 227 12.66 6.88 -16.80
N TYR A 228 12.30 6.07 -15.79
CA TYR A 228 13.23 5.15 -15.16
C TYR A 228 13.79 4.08 -16.11
N ASP A 229 12.99 3.56 -17.02
CA ASP A 229 13.41 2.57 -18.01
C ASP A 229 14.60 3.07 -18.84
N ARG A 230 14.51 4.31 -19.31
CA ARG A 230 15.57 4.94 -20.07
C ARG A 230 16.80 5.22 -19.20
N PHE A 231 16.58 5.77 -18.02
CA PHE A 231 17.63 5.99 -17.03
C PHE A 231 18.34 4.68 -16.65
N ALA A 232 17.58 3.58 -16.47
CA ALA A 232 18.12 2.28 -16.12
C ALA A 232 18.88 1.63 -17.29
N ALA A 233 18.45 1.81 -18.53
CA ALA A 233 19.13 1.32 -19.73
C ALA A 233 20.54 1.92 -19.89
N ASP A 234 20.77 3.12 -19.38
CA ASP A 234 22.07 3.79 -19.37
C ASP A 234 23.04 3.22 -18.31
N LYS A 235 22.60 2.29 -17.46
CA LYS A 235 23.43 1.66 -16.42
C LYS A 235 23.95 0.30 -16.89
N ALA A 236 25.15 -0.08 -16.39
CA ALA A 236 25.79 -1.34 -16.76
C ALA A 236 25.01 -2.62 -16.37
N ASN A 237 24.14 -2.50 -15.36
CA ASN A 237 23.24 -3.57 -14.90
C ASN A 237 21.83 -2.96 -14.74
N PRO A 238 21.04 -2.92 -15.84
CA PRO A 238 19.70 -2.38 -15.74
C PRO A 238 18.87 -3.23 -14.77
N PRO A 239 18.12 -2.60 -13.86
CA PRO A 239 17.19 -3.31 -13.00
C PRO A 239 16.06 -3.94 -13.81
N LEU A 240 15.34 -4.87 -13.19
CA LEU A 240 14.04 -5.28 -13.72
C LEU A 240 13.12 -4.06 -13.72
N ILE A 241 12.65 -3.73 -14.90
CA ILE A 241 11.89 -2.53 -15.17
C ILE A 241 10.43 -2.83 -14.90
N ASP A 242 9.75 -1.87 -14.33
CA ASP A 242 8.31 -1.90 -14.26
C ASP A 242 7.69 -1.59 -15.63
N ASP A 243 6.78 -2.42 -16.02
CA ASP A 243 6.03 -2.36 -17.27
C ASP A 243 4.94 -1.27 -17.31
N MET A 244 4.81 -0.42 -16.28
CA MET A 244 3.85 0.67 -16.21
C MET A 244 4.46 2.01 -15.81
N PRO A 245 5.21 2.66 -16.71
CA PRO A 245 5.91 3.91 -16.38
C PRO A 245 4.98 5.06 -16.01
N THR A 246 3.70 5.03 -16.46
CA THR A 246 2.71 6.09 -16.21
C THR A 246 1.71 5.75 -15.12
N ALA A 247 1.83 4.60 -14.47
CA ALA A 247 1.00 4.25 -13.32
C ALA A 247 1.11 5.34 -12.23
N LEU A 248 -0.01 5.67 -11.59
CA LEU A 248 -0.13 6.69 -10.54
C LEU A 248 0.01 8.15 -11.00
N VAL A 249 0.42 8.44 -12.23
CA VAL A 249 0.61 9.82 -12.70
C VAL A 249 -0.68 10.62 -12.61
N ASP A 250 -1.81 10.07 -13.04
CA ASP A 250 -3.12 10.73 -12.92
C ASP A 250 -3.46 11.12 -11.48
N PHE A 251 -3.14 10.28 -10.52
CA PHE A 251 -3.37 10.53 -9.10
C PHE A 251 -2.44 11.61 -8.53
N VAL A 252 -1.18 11.66 -8.98
CA VAL A 252 -0.25 12.74 -8.63
C VAL A 252 -0.86 14.11 -8.98
N PHE A 253 -1.46 14.24 -10.17
CA PHE A 253 -2.08 15.49 -10.60
C PHE A 253 -3.41 15.78 -9.91
N ALA A 254 -4.20 14.76 -9.63
CA ALA A 254 -5.44 14.92 -8.88
C ALA A 254 -5.20 15.40 -7.45
N ARG A 255 -4.21 14.83 -6.76
CA ARG A 255 -3.90 15.11 -5.37
C ARG A 255 -2.78 16.16 -5.16
N LYS A 256 -2.14 16.67 -6.22
CA LYS A 256 -0.95 17.54 -6.12
C LYS A 256 0.17 16.93 -5.26
N LEU A 257 0.57 15.71 -5.55
CA LEU A 257 1.57 15.04 -4.74
C LEU A 257 2.98 15.53 -5.08
N PHE A 258 3.82 15.65 -4.05
CA PHE A 258 5.26 15.77 -4.21
C PHE A 258 5.81 14.42 -4.67
N VAL A 259 6.55 14.40 -5.77
CA VAL A 259 7.06 13.15 -6.36
C VAL A 259 8.54 13.00 -6.07
N ILE A 260 8.91 11.86 -5.49
CA ILE A 260 10.30 11.44 -5.29
C ILE A 260 10.57 10.13 -6.01
N PHE A 261 11.84 9.82 -6.20
CA PHE A 261 12.27 8.50 -6.62
C PHE A 261 13.66 8.21 -6.03
N LEU A 262 13.71 7.39 -4.99
CA LEU A 262 14.97 7.04 -4.35
C LEU A 262 15.73 6.03 -5.21
N VAL A 263 16.96 6.34 -5.56
CA VAL A 263 17.85 5.46 -6.35
C VAL A 263 18.74 4.61 -5.44
N ASN A 264 19.08 5.14 -4.26
CA ASN A 264 19.85 4.43 -3.26
C ASN A 264 18.93 3.93 -2.16
N GLY A 265 19.14 2.69 -1.72
CA GLY A 265 18.48 2.20 -0.50
C GLY A 265 18.99 2.99 0.72
N CYS A 266 18.25 2.91 1.81
CA CYS A 266 18.62 3.54 3.08
C CYS A 266 19.83 2.86 3.74
N VAL A 267 20.93 2.89 3.10
CA VAL A 267 22.20 2.42 3.65
C VAL A 267 22.97 3.65 4.07
N ASP A 268 23.18 3.79 5.37
CA ASP A 268 24.12 4.76 5.96
C ASP A 268 23.81 6.25 5.77
N ARG A 269 22.57 6.71 6.02
CA ARG A 269 22.20 8.14 6.02
C ARG A 269 22.74 8.88 4.79
N ASN A 270 22.41 8.37 3.62
CA ASN A 270 22.81 9.00 2.38
C ASN A 270 22.08 10.36 2.17
N PRO A 271 22.53 11.21 1.23
CA PRO A 271 21.90 12.51 0.99
C PRO A 271 20.42 12.44 0.62
N GLU A 272 19.96 11.36 -0.07
CA GLU A 272 18.54 11.16 -0.41
C GLU A 272 17.69 10.93 0.83
N GLU A 273 18.16 10.12 1.79
CA GLU A 273 17.47 9.89 3.06
C GLU A 273 17.36 11.16 3.90
N ASN A 274 18.44 11.95 3.94
CA ASN A 274 18.44 13.23 4.65
C ASN A 274 17.44 14.21 4.04
N LEU A 275 17.40 14.32 2.71
CA LEU A 275 16.46 15.18 2.01
C LEU A 275 15.01 14.72 2.23
N LEU A 276 14.74 13.42 2.15
CA LEU A 276 13.43 12.85 2.42
C LEU A 276 12.97 13.17 3.85
N SER A 277 13.85 13.03 4.83
CA SER A 277 13.57 13.37 6.23
C SER A 277 13.24 14.86 6.40
N SER A 278 13.93 15.75 5.68
CA SER A 278 13.65 17.19 5.68
C SER A 278 12.30 17.50 5.04
N ILE A 279 12.00 16.91 3.88
CA ILE A 279 10.69 17.05 3.20
C ILE A 279 9.55 16.68 4.17
N VAL A 280 9.66 15.55 4.86
CA VAL A 280 8.63 15.10 5.80
C VAL A 280 8.50 16.04 6.99
N ALA A 281 9.64 16.48 7.56
CA ALA A 281 9.64 17.37 8.73
C ALA A 281 9.00 18.74 8.43
N ASP A 282 9.25 19.29 7.24
CA ASP A 282 8.87 20.64 6.87
C ASP A 282 7.52 20.72 6.15
N SER A 283 6.99 19.60 5.67
CA SER A 283 5.74 19.54 4.88
C SER A 283 4.49 19.91 5.68
N GLY A 284 4.49 19.63 6.99
CA GLY A 284 3.29 19.74 7.81
C GLY A 284 2.20 18.70 7.53
N TRP A 285 2.48 17.70 6.68
CA TRP A 285 1.51 16.65 6.34
C TRP A 285 1.19 15.76 7.56
N PRO A 286 -0.04 15.20 7.63
CA PRO A 286 -0.42 14.31 8.74
C PRO A 286 0.50 13.08 8.84
N THR A 287 0.86 12.69 10.05
CA THR A 287 1.61 11.47 10.33
C THR A 287 0.75 10.41 11.02
N PRO A 288 0.98 9.11 10.80
CA PRO A 288 2.01 8.52 9.93
C PRO A 288 1.77 8.82 8.46
N LEU A 289 2.79 9.33 7.77
CA LEU A 289 2.69 9.71 6.38
C LEU A 289 2.73 8.48 5.47
N GLY A 290 1.78 8.39 4.52
CA GLY A 290 1.78 7.39 3.46
C GLY A 290 2.52 7.88 2.22
N VAL A 291 3.38 7.01 1.67
CA VAL A 291 4.01 7.23 0.37
C VAL A 291 3.26 6.42 -0.68
N TYR A 292 2.59 7.08 -1.59
CA TYR A 292 1.87 6.43 -2.68
C TYR A 292 2.85 5.89 -3.74
N GLY A 293 2.68 4.63 -4.13
CA GLY A 293 3.61 3.96 -5.03
C GLY A 293 4.86 3.43 -4.30
N TYR A 294 5.77 2.88 -5.07
CA TYR A 294 7.05 2.37 -4.58
C TYR A 294 8.00 2.14 -5.77
N ASN A 295 9.28 1.99 -5.48
CA ASN A 295 10.27 1.57 -6.46
C ASN A 295 10.53 0.06 -6.30
N ASP A 296 10.06 -0.75 -7.24
CA ASP A 296 10.21 -2.21 -7.25
C ASP A 296 11.40 -2.70 -8.10
N SER A 297 12.22 -1.78 -8.56
CA SER A 297 13.42 -2.12 -9.33
C SER A 297 14.49 -2.83 -8.50
N TRP A 298 15.25 -3.70 -9.15
CA TRP A 298 16.43 -4.33 -8.59
C TRP A 298 17.64 -3.43 -8.80
N LEU A 299 18.13 -2.81 -7.73
CA LEU A 299 19.40 -2.09 -7.74
C LEU A 299 20.39 -2.78 -6.80
N ALA A 300 21.66 -2.86 -7.21
CA ALA A 300 22.78 -3.31 -6.37
C ALA A 300 22.58 -4.69 -5.68
N GLY A 301 21.85 -5.61 -6.34
CA GLY A 301 21.73 -7.00 -5.86
C GLY A 301 20.63 -7.26 -4.84
N GLY A 302 19.63 -6.37 -4.72
CA GLY A 302 18.47 -6.60 -3.86
C GLY A 302 17.22 -5.89 -4.35
N TYR A 303 16.05 -6.22 -3.80
CA TYR A 303 14.84 -5.43 -4.01
C TYR A 303 14.99 -4.07 -3.36
N LEU A 304 15.02 -3.03 -4.17
CA LEU A 304 15.08 -1.66 -3.66
C LEU A 304 13.82 -1.32 -2.85
N TYR A 305 12.69 -1.86 -3.24
CA TYR A 305 11.42 -1.79 -2.50
C TYR A 305 11.57 -2.20 -1.03
N GLU A 306 12.12 -3.38 -0.75
CA GLU A 306 12.33 -3.84 0.64
C GLU A 306 13.33 -2.96 1.40
N ALA A 307 14.38 -2.52 0.72
CA ALA A 307 15.35 -1.59 1.31
C ALA A 307 14.69 -0.26 1.68
N GLN A 308 13.85 0.30 0.81
CA GLN A 308 13.11 1.54 1.06
C GLN A 308 12.10 1.40 2.19
N THR A 309 11.34 0.29 2.22
CA THR A 309 10.38 0.04 3.30
C THR A 309 11.05 0.00 4.68
N ARG A 310 12.31 -0.40 4.76
CA ARG A 310 13.09 -0.38 6.01
C ARG A 310 13.45 1.02 6.49
N CYS A 311 13.57 1.98 5.59
CA CYS A 311 13.95 3.33 5.95
C CYS A 311 12.77 4.25 6.18
N LEU A 312 11.68 4.04 5.46
CA LEU A 312 10.48 4.87 5.61
C LEU A 312 10.04 4.98 7.09
N PRO A 313 10.10 3.91 7.90
CA PRO A 313 9.76 4.04 9.32
C PRO A 313 10.66 4.99 10.11
N SER A 314 11.95 5.09 9.81
CA SER A 314 12.85 6.03 10.51
C SER A 314 12.53 7.49 10.18
N ALA A 315 11.91 7.74 9.04
CA ALA A 315 11.38 9.04 8.62
C ALA A 315 9.88 9.20 8.89
N ASN A 316 9.28 8.33 9.73
CA ASN A 316 7.86 8.35 10.13
C ASN A 316 6.88 8.11 8.97
N MET A 317 7.26 7.27 8.03
CA MET A 317 6.48 6.95 6.84
C MET A 317 6.24 5.45 6.68
N GLY A 318 5.24 5.11 5.88
CA GLY A 318 5.00 3.77 5.37
C GLY A 318 4.57 3.81 3.90
N ALA A 319 4.75 2.71 3.18
CA ALA A 319 4.34 2.63 1.79
C ALA A 319 2.82 2.37 1.67
N ILE A 320 2.21 3.01 0.68
CA ILE A 320 0.87 2.70 0.17
C ILE A 320 1.06 2.17 -1.25
N PRO A 321 1.15 0.85 -1.44
CA PRO A 321 1.41 0.25 -2.75
C PRO A 321 0.23 0.48 -3.70
N THR A 322 0.32 1.51 -4.54
CA THR A 322 -0.79 2.02 -5.38
C THR A 322 -0.43 2.11 -6.86
N ARG A 323 0.55 1.35 -7.34
CA ARG A 323 0.97 1.41 -8.76
C ARG A 323 -0.11 0.89 -9.68
N THR A 324 -1.12 1.73 -9.91
CA THR A 324 -2.25 1.47 -10.82
C THR A 324 -2.62 2.75 -11.54
N SER A 325 -3.26 2.64 -12.69
CA SER A 325 -3.79 3.77 -13.45
C SER A 325 -5.24 4.05 -13.06
N ASN A 326 -5.73 5.23 -13.46
CA ASN A 326 -7.10 5.68 -13.18
C ASN A 326 -7.45 5.83 -11.70
N LEU A 327 -6.44 5.89 -10.81
CA LEU A 327 -6.73 6.07 -9.40
C LEU A 327 -7.42 7.42 -9.14
N SER A 328 -7.07 8.46 -9.89
CA SER A 328 -7.76 9.77 -9.84
C SER A 328 -9.23 9.69 -10.20
N PHE A 329 -9.60 8.80 -11.13
CA PHE A 329 -11.00 8.59 -11.51
C PHE A 329 -11.80 8.02 -10.34
N PHE A 330 -11.30 7.00 -9.66
CA PHE A 330 -11.97 6.38 -8.54
C PHE A 330 -11.97 7.26 -7.29
N ASP A 331 -10.88 7.98 -7.05
CA ASP A 331 -10.68 8.90 -5.92
C ASP A 331 -11.68 10.07 -5.93
N THR A 332 -11.95 10.63 -7.09
CA THR A 332 -12.74 11.84 -7.21
C THR A 332 -14.21 11.62 -7.63
N ARG A 333 -14.66 10.35 -7.69
CA ARG A 333 -16.04 10.04 -8.12
C ARG A 333 -17.09 10.13 -7.03
N ARG A 334 -16.71 9.94 -5.78
CA ARG A 334 -17.61 10.03 -4.62
C ARG A 334 -16.85 10.39 -3.36
N ALA A 335 -17.58 10.81 -2.34
CA ALA A 335 -17.02 11.07 -1.04
C ALA A 335 -16.33 9.83 -0.45
N ALA A 336 -15.27 10.07 0.32
CA ALA A 336 -14.60 9.04 1.09
C ALA A 336 -15.57 8.35 2.07
N ILE A 337 -15.38 7.06 2.30
CA ILE A 337 -16.15 6.29 3.26
C ILE A 337 -15.60 6.58 4.66
N ALA A 338 -16.39 7.20 5.50
CA ALA A 338 -15.98 7.64 6.84
C ALA A 338 -16.31 6.63 7.94
N SER A 339 -17.24 5.70 7.67
CA SER A 339 -17.70 4.78 8.70
C SER A 339 -18.10 3.42 8.16
N ALA A 340 -17.96 2.39 8.98
CA ALA A 340 -18.38 1.04 8.67
C ALA A 340 -19.90 0.89 8.44
N ALA A 341 -20.71 1.86 8.85
CA ALA A 341 -22.16 1.85 8.61
C ALA A 341 -22.52 2.09 7.12
N GLU A 342 -21.60 2.66 6.36
CA GLU A 342 -21.75 2.91 4.92
C GLU A 342 -21.44 1.68 4.07
N LEU A 343 -20.89 0.62 4.68
CA LEU A 343 -20.46 -0.59 3.99
C LEU A 343 -21.43 -1.74 4.25
N PRO A 344 -21.94 -2.43 3.22
CA PRO A 344 -22.66 -3.69 3.42
C PRO A 344 -21.68 -4.76 3.91
N ARG A 345 -21.94 -5.35 5.09
CA ARG A 345 -21.00 -6.28 5.71
C ARG A 345 -21.62 -7.63 5.96
N THR A 346 -20.81 -8.69 5.80
CA THR A 346 -21.15 -10.00 6.32
C THR A 346 -21.36 -9.92 7.84
N ALA A 347 -22.43 -10.53 8.33
CA ALA A 347 -22.69 -10.56 9.76
C ALA A 347 -21.57 -11.30 10.51
N PRO A 348 -21.11 -10.81 11.67
CA PRO A 348 -20.11 -11.50 12.47
C PRO A 348 -20.55 -12.91 12.84
N GLU A 349 -19.62 -13.83 12.84
CA GLU A 349 -19.87 -15.21 13.26
C GLU A 349 -20.06 -15.29 14.78
N ALA A 350 -21.19 -15.83 15.22
CA ALA A 350 -21.49 -16.13 16.61
C ALA A 350 -21.11 -17.59 16.93
N ILE A 351 -19.83 -17.85 17.19
CA ILE A 351 -19.31 -19.19 17.46
C ILE A 351 -18.90 -19.31 18.94
N THR A 352 -19.35 -20.38 19.58
CA THR A 352 -18.90 -20.77 20.93
C THR A 352 -17.77 -21.79 20.80
N PHE A 353 -16.73 -21.63 21.61
CA PHE A 353 -15.60 -22.56 21.63
C PHE A 353 -16.05 -23.97 22.07
N ASP A 354 -15.64 -24.96 21.29
CA ASP A 354 -15.81 -26.37 21.53
C ASP A 354 -14.43 -27.05 21.53
N ALA A 355 -14.05 -27.65 22.66
CA ALA A 355 -12.73 -28.23 22.85
C ALA A 355 -12.46 -29.47 21.95
N GLU A 356 -13.49 -30.05 21.34
CA GLU A 356 -13.34 -31.20 20.43
C GLU A 356 -13.05 -30.77 18.98
N LYS A 357 -13.24 -29.50 18.66
CA LYS A 357 -13.02 -28.94 17.31
C LYS A 357 -11.65 -28.35 17.15
N ARG A 358 -11.27 -28.13 15.89
CA ARG A 358 -10.10 -27.37 15.45
C ARG A 358 -10.60 -26.20 14.62
N TYR A 359 -10.21 -24.99 14.97
CA TYR A 359 -10.66 -23.77 14.31
C TYR A 359 -9.52 -23.19 13.48
N VAL A 360 -9.79 -22.93 12.21
CA VAL A 360 -8.78 -22.44 11.27
C VAL A 360 -9.34 -21.27 10.48
N ALA A 361 -8.66 -20.11 10.55
CA ALA A 361 -8.94 -18.97 9.68
C ALA A 361 -7.99 -19.01 8.47
N PHE A 362 -8.54 -18.95 7.26
CA PHE A 362 -7.75 -18.74 6.04
C PHE A 362 -7.82 -17.28 5.63
N VAL A 363 -6.67 -16.73 5.22
CA VAL A 363 -6.52 -15.33 4.86
C VAL A 363 -5.90 -15.21 3.48
N ILE A 364 -6.58 -14.52 2.58
CA ILE A 364 -6.02 -14.10 1.29
C ILE A 364 -5.19 -12.84 1.51
N GLY A 365 -3.90 -12.93 1.25
CA GLY A 365 -2.91 -11.88 1.47
C GLY A 365 -2.86 -10.79 0.39
N ASP A 366 -1.82 -9.94 0.48
CA ASP A 366 -1.41 -8.91 -0.49
C ASP A 366 -2.46 -7.81 -0.76
N GLY A 367 -3.42 -7.64 0.17
CA GLY A 367 -4.44 -6.60 0.08
C GLY A 367 -3.95 -5.19 0.45
N ASP A 368 -2.69 -5.01 0.81
CA ASP A 368 -2.00 -3.73 0.87
C ASP A 368 -1.72 -3.17 -0.52
N ASN A 369 -1.53 -4.05 -1.52
CA ASN A 369 -1.22 -3.68 -2.89
C ASN A 369 -2.51 -3.40 -3.69
N VAL A 370 -2.79 -2.12 -3.92
CA VAL A 370 -4.00 -1.68 -4.64
C VAL A 370 -4.02 -2.24 -6.07
N ARG A 371 -2.87 -2.44 -6.72
CA ARG A 371 -2.77 -3.09 -8.03
C ARG A 371 -3.40 -4.49 -8.00
N TYR A 372 -3.07 -5.31 -6.98
CA TYR A 372 -3.67 -6.64 -6.85
C TYR A 372 -5.15 -6.59 -6.53
N ILE A 373 -5.59 -5.64 -5.72
CA ILE A 373 -7.01 -5.42 -5.45
C ILE A 373 -7.77 -5.09 -6.74
N MET A 374 -7.20 -4.22 -7.58
CA MET A 374 -7.82 -3.82 -8.84
C MET A 374 -7.80 -4.91 -9.92
N SER A 375 -7.03 -6.00 -9.74
CA SER A 375 -6.85 -7.06 -10.72
C SER A 375 -7.10 -8.46 -10.10
N THR A 376 -6.05 -9.18 -9.77
CA THR A 376 -6.07 -10.59 -9.34
C THR A 376 -7.04 -10.86 -8.18
N ARG A 377 -7.12 -9.98 -7.19
CA ARG A 377 -8.02 -10.19 -6.03
C ARG A 377 -9.48 -10.04 -6.40
N ARG A 378 -9.79 -9.13 -7.34
CA ARG A 378 -11.12 -9.01 -7.90
C ARG A 378 -11.55 -10.32 -8.58
N ASP A 379 -10.69 -10.90 -9.41
CA ASP A 379 -10.98 -12.13 -10.13
C ASP A 379 -11.15 -13.33 -9.17
N TRP A 380 -10.32 -13.39 -8.12
CA TRP A 380 -10.47 -14.43 -7.10
C TRP A 380 -11.79 -14.30 -6.32
N LEU A 381 -12.20 -13.08 -5.98
CA LEU A 381 -13.48 -12.87 -5.31
C LEU A 381 -14.64 -13.20 -6.26
N GLN A 382 -14.52 -12.90 -7.56
CA GLN A 382 -15.53 -13.30 -8.55
C GLN A 382 -15.67 -14.83 -8.65
N GLN A 383 -14.55 -15.57 -8.70
CA GLN A 383 -14.56 -17.04 -8.64
C GLN A 383 -15.23 -17.54 -7.36
N ARG A 384 -14.97 -16.88 -6.24
CA ARG A 384 -15.61 -17.17 -4.96
C ARG A 384 -17.11 -16.98 -5.00
N LEU A 385 -17.58 -15.86 -5.59
CA LEU A 385 -19.00 -15.57 -5.78
C LEU A 385 -19.70 -16.65 -6.62
N ASP A 386 -19.07 -17.08 -7.72
CA ASP A 386 -19.62 -18.09 -8.61
C ASP A 386 -19.74 -19.43 -7.89
N ARG A 387 -18.73 -19.82 -7.09
CA ARG A 387 -18.78 -21.02 -6.26
C ARG A 387 -19.87 -20.96 -5.20
N CYS A 388 -20.03 -19.82 -4.50
CA CYS A 388 -21.02 -19.65 -3.44
C CYS A 388 -22.47 -19.61 -3.95
N ARG A 389 -22.67 -19.28 -5.23
CA ARG A 389 -23.98 -19.28 -5.90
C ARG A 389 -24.34 -20.59 -6.59
N GLY A 390 -23.44 -21.57 -6.59
CA GLY A 390 -23.64 -22.86 -7.26
C GLY A 390 -24.78 -23.68 -6.69
N ALA A 391 -25.14 -24.78 -7.38
CA ALA A 391 -26.25 -25.65 -6.98
C ALA A 391 -26.01 -26.39 -5.63
N GLU A 392 -24.76 -26.63 -5.28
CA GLU A 392 -24.35 -27.19 -3.99
C GLU A 392 -23.23 -26.30 -3.39
N PRO A 393 -23.58 -25.12 -2.87
CA PRO A 393 -22.59 -24.14 -2.47
C PRO A 393 -21.82 -24.62 -1.23
N LYS A 394 -20.51 -24.85 -1.36
CA LYS A 394 -19.59 -24.94 -0.23
C LYS A 394 -18.91 -23.61 -0.05
N CYS A 395 -19.43 -22.80 0.84
CA CYS A 395 -19.02 -21.44 1.07
C CYS A 395 -18.62 -21.23 2.55
N PRO A 396 -17.59 -21.93 3.05
CA PRO A 396 -17.13 -21.71 4.41
C PRO A 396 -16.44 -20.36 4.53
N PRO A 397 -16.30 -19.82 5.77
CA PRO A 397 -15.68 -18.54 6.02
C PRO A 397 -14.28 -18.38 5.42
N LEU A 398 -14.06 -17.23 4.75
CA LEU A 398 -12.77 -16.84 4.20
C LEU A 398 -12.52 -15.35 4.52
N THR A 399 -11.32 -14.99 4.94
CA THR A 399 -10.95 -13.60 5.23
C THR A 399 -10.01 -13.08 4.14
N TRP A 400 -10.24 -11.84 3.71
CA TRP A 400 -9.45 -11.14 2.70
C TRP A 400 -8.73 -9.97 3.35
N THR A 401 -7.47 -9.78 3.06
CA THR A 401 -6.82 -8.51 3.37
C THR A 401 -7.29 -7.45 2.39
N ILE A 402 -7.52 -6.22 2.87
CA ILE A 402 -7.98 -5.10 2.05
C ILE A 402 -7.30 -3.80 2.47
N SER A 403 -6.87 -2.99 1.50
CA SER A 403 -6.12 -1.76 1.79
C SER A 403 -6.95 -0.79 2.63
N PRO A 404 -6.37 -0.30 3.74
CA PRO A 404 -7.00 0.67 4.62
C PRO A 404 -7.18 2.05 3.96
N HIS A 405 -6.58 2.27 2.81
CA HIS A 405 -6.66 3.54 2.08
C HIS A 405 -7.80 3.56 1.04
N LEU A 406 -8.38 2.41 0.68
CA LEU A 406 -9.50 2.37 -0.27
C LEU A 406 -10.72 3.22 0.13
N PRO A 407 -11.06 3.38 1.43
CA PRO A 407 -12.12 4.31 1.83
C PRO A 407 -11.95 5.71 1.29
N ASP A 408 -10.70 6.16 1.13
CA ASP A 408 -10.34 7.49 0.65
C ASP A 408 -10.04 7.51 -0.86
N ILE A 409 -9.20 6.59 -1.35
CA ILE A 409 -8.65 6.66 -2.71
C ILE A 409 -9.47 5.92 -3.78
N ALA A 410 -10.34 4.97 -3.38
CA ALA A 410 -11.20 4.23 -4.31
C ALA A 410 -12.46 3.70 -3.60
N PRO A 411 -13.33 4.57 -3.06
CA PRO A 411 -14.47 4.17 -2.24
C PRO A 411 -15.49 3.30 -3.00
N ASP A 412 -15.68 3.49 -4.30
CA ASP A 412 -16.57 2.65 -5.12
C ASP A 412 -16.04 1.21 -5.24
N VAL A 413 -14.73 1.05 -5.40
CA VAL A 413 -14.07 -0.27 -5.43
C VAL A 413 -14.23 -0.97 -4.08
N LEU A 414 -14.01 -0.25 -2.98
CA LEU A 414 -14.22 -0.79 -1.64
C LEU A 414 -15.68 -1.24 -1.44
N HIS A 415 -16.63 -0.41 -1.83
CA HIS A 415 -18.06 -0.73 -1.71
C HIS A 415 -18.40 -2.01 -2.48
N TRP A 416 -17.91 -2.15 -3.72
CA TRP A 416 -18.08 -3.36 -4.52
C TRP A 416 -17.54 -4.63 -3.79
N TYR A 417 -16.35 -4.54 -3.19
CA TYR A 417 -15.79 -5.66 -2.42
C TYR A 417 -16.70 -6.07 -1.26
N TYR A 418 -17.24 -5.10 -0.55
CA TYR A 418 -18.12 -5.36 0.59
C TYR A 418 -19.50 -5.89 0.16
N GLU A 419 -20.07 -5.41 -0.93
CA GLU A 419 -21.30 -5.96 -1.51
C GLU A 419 -21.09 -7.41 -1.96
N ALA A 420 -19.99 -7.67 -2.65
CA ALA A 420 -19.62 -9.01 -3.08
C ALA A 420 -19.50 -9.96 -1.89
N ALA A 421 -18.73 -9.58 -0.87
CA ALA A 421 -18.56 -10.38 0.35
C ALA A 421 -19.88 -10.60 1.10
N ALA A 422 -20.69 -9.57 1.29
CA ALA A 422 -21.99 -9.67 1.93
C ALA A 422 -22.94 -10.62 1.19
N SER A 423 -22.85 -10.68 -0.13
CA SER A 423 -23.67 -11.58 -0.96
C SER A 423 -23.37 -13.07 -0.75
N THR A 424 -22.17 -13.42 -0.29
CA THR A 424 -21.80 -14.78 0.08
C THR A 424 -22.20 -15.13 1.52
N GLY A 425 -22.26 -14.11 2.40
CA GLY A 425 -22.47 -14.28 3.84
C GLY A 425 -21.34 -15.04 4.57
N ALA A 426 -20.20 -15.24 3.90
CA ALA A 426 -19.08 -16.04 4.39
C ALA A 426 -17.69 -15.42 4.11
N ASP A 427 -17.65 -14.26 3.50
CA ASP A 427 -16.41 -13.55 3.22
C ASP A 427 -16.28 -12.33 4.14
N PHE A 428 -15.09 -12.14 4.71
CA PHE A 428 -14.77 -11.15 5.72
C PHE A 428 -13.52 -10.38 5.32
N PHE A 429 -13.31 -9.20 5.90
CA PHE A 429 -12.13 -8.39 5.64
C PHE A 429 -11.30 -8.17 6.89
N MET A 430 -9.98 -7.99 6.69
CA MET A 430 -9.03 -7.61 7.71
C MET A 430 -7.96 -6.65 7.13
N LEU A 431 -7.24 -5.99 8.03
CA LEU A 431 -6.14 -5.11 7.61
C LEU A 431 -4.94 -5.90 7.10
N PRO A 432 -4.28 -5.42 6.03
CA PRO A 432 -3.07 -6.02 5.44
C PRO A 432 -1.81 -5.68 6.26
N PRO A 433 -0.62 -6.11 5.84
CA PRO A 433 0.65 -5.73 6.46
C PRO A 433 0.94 -4.21 6.37
N SER A 434 1.30 -3.54 7.48
CA SER A 434 1.22 -3.95 8.89
C SER A 434 0.08 -3.21 9.59
N GLY A 435 -1.10 -3.16 9.00
CA GLY A 435 -2.24 -2.40 9.48
C GLY A 435 -2.47 -1.15 8.63
N TYR A 436 -2.16 0.06 9.14
CA TYR A 436 -2.45 1.32 8.43
C TYR A 436 -1.67 1.48 7.11
N GLN A 437 -0.44 1.00 7.05
CA GLN A 437 0.45 1.09 5.87
C GLN A 437 1.34 -0.13 5.80
N TYR A 438 1.92 -0.40 4.63
CA TYR A 438 3.01 -1.35 4.50
C TYR A 438 4.28 -0.73 5.11
N ALA A 439 4.59 -1.15 6.31
CA ALA A 439 5.68 -0.60 7.13
C ALA A 439 6.21 -1.64 8.10
N TYR A 440 7.35 -1.33 8.72
CA TYR A 440 7.94 -2.09 9.82
C TYR A 440 7.82 -1.29 11.13
N PRO A 441 6.68 -1.37 11.83
CA PRO A 441 6.42 -0.53 13.00
C PRO A 441 7.41 -0.70 14.14
N GLY A 442 8.05 -1.88 14.25
CA GLY A 442 9.13 -2.12 15.22
C GLY A 442 10.34 -1.21 15.02
N ALA A 443 10.57 -0.71 13.81
CA ALA A 443 11.65 0.21 13.48
C ALA A 443 11.31 1.69 13.79
N MET A 444 10.04 2.02 13.99
CA MET A 444 9.59 3.39 14.26
C MET A 444 10.01 3.87 15.66
N PRO A 445 10.24 5.19 15.86
CA PRO A 445 10.30 5.78 17.18
C PRO A 445 9.02 5.55 17.99
N ALA A 446 9.12 5.49 19.33
CA ALA A 446 8.00 5.13 20.20
C ALA A 446 6.75 6.01 20.02
N ALA A 447 6.93 7.33 19.84
CA ALA A 447 5.82 8.26 19.60
C ALA A 447 5.12 7.99 18.26
N GLU A 448 5.86 7.60 17.24
CA GLU A 448 5.31 7.27 15.93
C GLU A 448 4.62 5.89 15.93
N GLN A 449 5.13 4.94 16.72
CA GLN A 449 4.44 3.67 16.95
C GLN A 449 3.03 3.90 17.56
N GLU A 450 2.86 4.87 18.47
CA GLU A 450 1.55 5.22 19.04
C GLU A 450 0.61 5.78 17.96
N LYS A 451 1.09 6.71 17.16
CA LYS A 451 0.31 7.27 16.05
C LYS A 451 -0.08 6.19 15.03
N PHE A 452 0.85 5.29 14.71
CA PHE A 452 0.60 4.20 13.79
C PHE A 452 -0.43 3.21 14.31
N ALA A 453 -0.33 2.80 15.58
CA ALA A 453 -1.32 1.93 16.22
C ALA A 453 -2.71 2.59 16.23
N ALA A 454 -2.79 3.86 16.63
CA ALA A 454 -4.05 4.61 16.63
C ALA A 454 -4.63 4.79 15.20
N ALA A 455 -3.79 5.00 14.19
CA ALA A 455 -4.23 5.05 12.79
C ALA A 455 -4.78 3.69 12.33
N THR A 456 -4.09 2.60 12.69
CA THR A 456 -4.53 1.23 12.39
C THR A 456 -5.90 0.94 13.02
N GLU A 457 -6.13 1.32 14.27
CA GLU A 457 -7.42 1.13 14.95
C GLU A 457 -8.55 1.97 14.32
N ARG A 458 -8.25 3.23 13.95
CA ARG A 458 -9.24 4.07 13.26
C ARG A 458 -9.68 3.46 11.93
N VAL A 459 -8.76 3.02 11.08
CA VAL A 459 -9.13 2.43 9.78
C VAL A 459 -9.77 1.05 9.95
N ALA A 460 -9.37 0.27 10.96
CA ALA A 460 -10.06 -0.97 11.32
C ALA A 460 -11.53 -0.71 11.69
N ALA A 461 -11.81 0.36 12.42
CA ALA A 461 -13.17 0.75 12.74
C ALA A 461 -13.97 1.16 11.49
N VAL A 462 -13.37 1.91 10.55
CA VAL A 462 -14.01 2.26 9.26
C VAL A 462 -14.30 1.00 8.45
N LEU A 463 -13.37 0.07 8.38
CA LEU A 463 -13.55 -1.20 7.66
C LEU A 463 -14.41 -2.23 8.44
N GLY A 464 -14.68 -1.98 9.73
CA GLY A 464 -15.49 -2.86 10.58
C GLY A 464 -14.82 -4.19 10.90
N THR A 465 -13.50 -4.26 10.94
CA THR A 465 -12.69 -5.42 11.32
C THR A 465 -12.05 -5.25 12.69
N ARG A 466 -11.65 -6.37 13.30
CA ARG A 466 -10.88 -6.42 14.55
C ARG A 466 -9.54 -7.11 14.39
N SER A 467 -9.11 -7.34 13.17
CA SER A 467 -7.94 -8.16 12.85
C SER A 467 -6.98 -7.40 11.94
N THR A 468 -5.69 -7.58 12.19
CA THR A 468 -4.63 -7.01 11.38
C THR A 468 -3.53 -8.02 11.09
N ILE A 469 -3.01 -8.01 9.86
CA ILE A 469 -1.73 -8.65 9.56
C ILE A 469 -0.62 -7.79 10.15
N HIS A 470 0.45 -8.44 10.63
CA HIS A 470 1.65 -7.78 11.07
C HIS A 470 2.86 -8.30 10.31
N TRP A 471 3.72 -7.37 9.90
CA TRP A 471 4.92 -7.64 9.12
C TRP A 471 6.09 -6.85 9.69
N GLU A 472 7.26 -7.47 9.78
CA GLU A 472 8.49 -6.83 10.25
C GLU A 472 9.71 -7.31 9.49
N TRP A 473 10.74 -6.48 9.48
CA TRP A 473 12.05 -6.92 9.01
C TRP A 473 12.74 -7.81 10.06
N PHE A 474 13.63 -8.69 9.62
CA PHE A 474 14.28 -9.73 10.45
C PHE A 474 14.73 -9.28 11.85
N GLN A 475 15.33 -8.10 11.94
CA GLN A 475 15.95 -7.61 13.17
C GLN A 475 14.95 -6.91 14.10
N ASP A 476 13.79 -6.54 13.58
CA ASP A 476 12.81 -5.71 14.29
C ASP A 476 11.71 -6.52 14.98
N TRP A 477 11.62 -7.84 14.70
CA TRP A 477 10.60 -8.69 15.31
C TRP A 477 10.61 -8.67 16.84
N ALA A 478 11.79 -8.77 17.48
CA ALA A 478 11.89 -8.72 18.94
C ALA A 478 11.49 -7.34 19.47
N ARG A 479 11.87 -6.26 18.77
CA ARG A 479 11.50 -4.89 19.15
C ARG A 479 9.99 -4.69 18.99
N SER A 480 9.42 -5.15 17.89
CA SER A 480 7.98 -5.10 17.65
C SER A 480 7.20 -5.86 18.71
N ALA A 481 7.59 -7.10 19.04
CA ALA A 481 6.94 -7.91 20.05
C ALA A 481 6.91 -7.25 21.43
N ASN A 482 7.99 -6.54 21.79
CA ASN A 482 8.12 -5.93 23.13
C ASN A 482 7.54 -4.51 23.20
N ASN A 483 7.59 -3.74 22.12
CA ASN A 483 7.31 -2.31 22.17
C ASN A 483 6.09 -1.89 21.35
N PHE A 484 5.83 -2.56 20.20
CA PHE A 484 4.75 -2.17 19.29
C PHE A 484 3.47 -3.00 19.51
N LEU A 485 3.53 -4.33 19.39
CA LEU A 485 2.34 -5.19 19.45
C LEU A 485 1.54 -5.07 20.76
N PRO A 486 2.17 -4.86 21.95
CA PRO A 486 1.42 -4.64 23.19
C PRO A 486 0.54 -3.39 23.19
N ARG A 487 0.76 -2.43 22.26
CA ARG A 487 -0.07 -1.23 22.14
C ARG A 487 -1.52 -1.53 21.78
N TYR A 488 -1.78 -2.66 21.11
CA TYR A 488 -3.13 -3.12 20.82
C TYR A 488 -3.85 -3.78 22.02
N ALA A 489 -3.14 -4.10 23.11
CA ALA A 489 -3.71 -4.75 24.26
C ALA A 489 -4.22 -3.73 25.31
N HIS A 490 -5.12 -2.82 24.91
CA HIS A 490 -5.73 -1.86 25.81
C HIS A 490 -7.27 -2.00 25.84
N ALA A 491 -7.90 -1.50 26.90
CA ALA A 491 -9.35 -1.53 27.02
C ALA A 491 -10.01 -0.70 25.93
N GLY A 492 -10.93 -1.30 25.20
CA GLY A 492 -11.59 -0.67 24.06
C GLY A 492 -10.82 -0.69 22.75
N SER A 493 -9.68 -1.39 22.67
CA SER A 493 -8.96 -1.58 21.41
C SER A 493 -9.85 -2.15 20.32
N GLN A 494 -9.77 -1.56 19.14
CA GLN A 494 -10.42 -2.09 17.93
C GLN A 494 -9.74 -3.38 17.46
N ILE A 495 -8.42 -3.51 17.65
CA ILE A 495 -7.65 -4.68 17.22
C ILE A 495 -7.64 -5.74 18.32
N GLN A 496 -8.26 -6.89 18.04
CA GLN A 496 -8.29 -8.04 18.94
C GLN A 496 -7.44 -9.21 18.43
N GLY A 497 -7.21 -9.32 17.13
CA GLY A 497 -6.40 -10.35 16.49
C GLY A 497 -5.20 -9.77 15.73
N ILE A 498 -4.00 -10.25 16.04
CA ILE A 498 -2.74 -9.89 15.39
C ILE A 498 -2.17 -11.14 14.74
N PHE A 499 -1.94 -11.09 13.42
CA PHE A 499 -1.60 -12.24 12.58
C PHE A 499 -0.25 -11.99 11.86
N PRO A 500 0.88 -12.37 12.47
CA PRO A 500 2.21 -12.18 11.88
C PRO A 500 2.42 -13.06 10.67
N VAL A 501 2.93 -12.49 9.57
CA VAL A 501 3.31 -13.25 8.38
C VAL A 501 4.73 -13.77 8.52
N ASN A 502 5.00 -14.99 8.07
CA ASN A 502 6.33 -15.49 7.78
C ASN A 502 6.45 -15.88 6.31
N VAL A 503 7.63 -15.72 5.78
CA VAL A 503 7.97 -16.03 4.39
C VAL A 503 9.23 -16.90 4.35
N PRO A 504 9.46 -17.67 3.26
CA PRO A 504 10.58 -18.63 3.20
C PRO A 504 11.96 -18.03 3.42
N TYR A 505 12.15 -16.75 3.10
CA TYR A 505 13.43 -16.05 3.31
C TYR A 505 13.60 -15.47 4.73
N LEU A 506 12.56 -15.50 5.56
CA LEU A 506 12.65 -15.28 7.00
C LEU A 506 12.94 -16.61 7.67
N LEU A 507 14.21 -16.86 8.00
CA LEU A 507 14.68 -18.16 8.50
C LEU A 507 14.09 -18.54 9.86
N GLU A 508 13.63 -17.56 10.65
CA GLU A 508 13.06 -17.77 11.96
C GLU A 508 11.57 -17.42 11.96
N ALA A 509 10.74 -18.38 12.37
CA ALA A 509 9.32 -18.11 12.52
C ALA A 509 9.07 -17.19 13.72
N PHE A 510 8.39 -16.09 13.50
CA PHE A 510 7.88 -15.25 14.58
C PHE A 510 6.39 -15.60 14.86
N PRO A 511 5.96 -15.65 16.10
CA PRO A 511 6.77 -15.57 17.33
C PRO A 511 7.68 -16.78 17.55
N ALA A 512 8.81 -16.58 18.23
CA ALA A 512 9.83 -17.58 18.49
C ALA A 512 9.46 -18.51 19.68
N TRP A 513 8.21 -18.96 19.78
CA TRP A 513 7.78 -19.95 20.77
C TRP A 513 7.58 -21.33 20.12
N PRO A 514 7.42 -22.40 20.92
CA PRO A 514 7.24 -23.77 20.42
C PRO A 514 6.09 -23.90 19.40
N ALA A 515 6.26 -24.79 18.42
CA ALA A 515 5.33 -24.92 17.28
C ALA A 515 3.91 -25.35 17.67
N GLU A 516 3.77 -26.06 18.79
CA GLU A 516 2.48 -26.44 19.37
C GLU A 516 1.70 -25.24 19.92
N LYS A 517 2.38 -24.16 20.33
CA LYS A 517 1.75 -22.94 20.79
C LYS A 517 1.29 -22.10 19.59
N LYS A 518 -0.01 -22.03 19.34
CA LYS A 518 -0.57 -21.36 18.16
C LYS A 518 -0.86 -19.88 18.36
N TYR A 519 -1.04 -19.43 19.61
CA TYR A 519 -1.27 -18.04 19.95
C TYR A 519 -0.83 -17.71 21.38
N GLN A 520 -0.78 -16.42 21.68
CA GLN A 520 -0.56 -15.87 23.02
C GLN A 520 -1.54 -14.71 23.24
N ILE A 521 -2.06 -14.60 24.46
CA ILE A 521 -2.83 -13.42 24.87
C ILE A 521 -1.87 -12.35 25.36
N LEU A 522 -1.89 -11.20 24.69
CA LEU A 522 -1.28 -9.97 25.18
C LEU A 522 -2.28 -9.32 26.13
N THR A 523 -1.80 -8.83 27.28
CA THR A 523 -2.64 -8.15 28.27
C THR A 523 -2.02 -6.82 28.63
N GLY A 524 -2.77 -5.74 28.46
CA GLY A 524 -2.37 -4.40 28.83
C GLY A 524 -2.54 -4.11 30.31
N ALA A 525 -1.97 -2.98 30.74
CA ALA A 525 -2.02 -2.55 32.14
C ALA A 525 -3.44 -2.24 32.64
N ASP A 526 -4.34 -1.90 31.73
CA ASP A 526 -5.77 -1.61 31.99
C ASP A 526 -6.68 -2.83 31.83
N GLY A 527 -6.11 -4.02 31.61
CA GLY A 527 -6.84 -5.27 31.44
C GLY A 527 -7.35 -5.54 30.02
N GLY A 528 -7.07 -4.65 29.05
CA GLY A 528 -7.34 -4.89 27.64
C GLY A 528 -6.56 -6.07 27.11
N LYS A 529 -7.09 -6.75 26.08
CA LYS A 529 -6.51 -8.00 25.56
C LYS A 529 -6.46 -8.01 24.04
N ALA A 530 -5.37 -8.54 23.49
CA ALA A 530 -5.23 -8.87 22.08
C ALA A 530 -4.62 -10.27 21.94
N VAL A 531 -4.97 -10.97 20.87
CA VAL A 531 -4.45 -12.32 20.56
C VAL A 531 -3.36 -12.21 19.50
N LEU A 532 -2.14 -12.56 19.86
CA LEU A 532 -1.04 -12.69 18.92
C LEU A 532 -0.94 -14.13 18.45
N PHE A 533 -1.15 -14.37 17.17
CA PHE A 533 -1.09 -15.70 16.56
C PHE A 533 0.32 -16.09 16.13
N ARG A 534 0.57 -17.38 15.98
CA ARG A 534 1.79 -17.90 15.36
C ARG A 534 1.63 -17.89 13.83
N SER A 535 2.67 -17.48 13.14
CA SER A 535 2.72 -17.44 11.67
C SER A 535 2.56 -18.81 11.03
N GLN A 536 1.77 -18.89 9.97
CA GLN A 536 1.67 -20.05 9.07
C GLN A 536 1.29 -19.56 7.68
N SER A 537 2.14 -19.83 6.67
CA SER A 537 1.91 -19.39 5.28
C SER A 537 1.72 -20.58 4.33
N TRP A 538 0.89 -20.37 3.32
CA TRP A 538 0.67 -21.26 2.20
C TRP A 538 0.90 -20.51 0.89
N ARG A 539 1.95 -20.86 0.16
CA ARG A 539 2.45 -20.10 -0.99
C ARG A 539 2.37 -20.86 -2.32
N GLY A 540 2.19 -22.16 -2.30
CA GLY A 540 2.09 -23.01 -3.48
C GLY A 540 1.53 -24.39 -3.15
N VAL A 541 1.29 -25.22 -4.17
CA VAL A 541 0.59 -26.51 -4.06
C VAL A 541 1.40 -27.71 -4.59
N ASP A 542 2.68 -27.51 -4.92
CA ASP A 542 3.53 -28.48 -5.59
C ASP A 542 4.25 -29.47 -4.65
N ASN A 543 4.04 -29.34 -3.34
CA ASN A 543 4.70 -30.12 -2.28
C ASN A 543 6.23 -29.97 -2.18
N SER A 544 6.81 -28.92 -2.76
CA SER A 544 8.26 -28.71 -2.78
C SER A 544 8.86 -28.49 -1.38
N ASP A 545 8.10 -27.86 -0.47
CA ASP A 545 8.52 -27.58 0.91
C ASP A 545 7.32 -27.43 1.86
N ASP A 546 7.56 -26.86 3.04
CA ASP A 546 6.52 -26.64 4.05
C ASP A 546 5.60 -25.47 3.76
N PHE A 547 6.00 -24.54 2.88
CA PHE A 547 5.18 -23.42 2.42
C PHE A 547 4.33 -23.77 1.19
N HIS A 548 4.62 -24.89 0.53
CA HIS A 548 3.98 -25.32 -0.71
C HIS A 548 3.22 -26.67 -0.57
N PRO A 549 2.47 -26.92 0.51
CA PRO A 549 1.73 -28.19 0.63
C PRO A 549 0.61 -28.27 -0.40
N SER A 550 0.39 -29.47 -0.98
CA SER A 550 -0.85 -29.74 -1.72
C SER A 550 -2.07 -29.58 -0.82
N PRO A 551 -3.29 -29.40 -1.35
CA PRO A 551 -4.51 -29.35 -0.56
C PRO A 551 -4.69 -30.57 0.35
N GLN A 552 -4.35 -31.78 -0.11
CA GLN A 552 -4.40 -32.98 0.71
C GLN A 552 -3.42 -32.90 1.88
N ARG A 553 -2.16 -32.54 1.64
CA ARG A 553 -1.14 -32.38 2.68
C ARG A 553 -1.54 -31.29 3.69
N MET A 554 -2.18 -30.21 3.23
CA MET A 554 -2.72 -29.17 4.12
C MET A 554 -3.86 -29.73 4.97
N SER A 555 -4.81 -30.46 4.39
CA SER A 555 -5.90 -31.12 5.12
C SER A 555 -5.36 -32.08 6.20
N ASP A 556 -4.39 -32.90 5.85
CA ASP A 556 -3.77 -33.85 6.79
C ASP A 556 -3.08 -33.11 7.97
N ARG A 557 -2.37 -31.99 7.68
CA ARG A 557 -1.76 -31.13 8.71
C ARG A 557 -2.79 -30.55 9.66
N LEU A 558 -3.90 -30.03 9.12
CA LEU A 558 -4.97 -29.46 9.94
C LEU A 558 -5.70 -30.51 10.76
N ALA A 559 -5.92 -31.69 10.20
CA ALA A 559 -6.52 -32.84 10.91
C ALA A 559 -5.64 -33.36 12.05
N ALA A 560 -4.33 -33.27 11.91
CA ALA A 560 -3.36 -33.69 12.92
C ALA A 560 -3.19 -32.72 14.10
N LEU A 561 -3.73 -31.50 14.02
CA LEU A 561 -3.67 -30.53 15.12
C LEU A 561 -4.40 -31.12 16.35
N PRO A 562 -3.97 -30.82 17.59
CA PRO A 562 -4.72 -31.16 18.79
C PRO A 562 -6.14 -30.60 18.74
N ALA A 563 -7.11 -31.33 19.34
CA ALA A 563 -8.45 -30.82 19.55
C ALA A 563 -8.39 -29.53 20.41
N GLY A 564 -9.32 -28.60 20.22
CA GLY A 564 -9.32 -27.30 20.86
C GLY A 564 -8.31 -26.27 20.26
N THR A 565 -7.59 -26.66 19.19
CA THR A 565 -6.66 -25.72 18.54
C THR A 565 -7.41 -24.62 17.80
N VAL A 566 -6.97 -23.35 18.00
CA VAL A 566 -7.34 -22.20 17.18
C VAL A 566 -6.07 -21.73 16.45
N THR A 567 -6.13 -21.61 15.12
CA THR A 567 -4.99 -21.24 14.27
C THR A 567 -5.43 -20.54 12.99
N TRP A 568 -4.48 -20.16 12.14
CA TRP A 568 -4.75 -19.50 10.87
C TRP A 568 -3.72 -19.87 9.81
N VAL A 569 -4.02 -19.55 8.55
CA VAL A 569 -3.14 -19.77 7.39
C VAL A 569 -3.21 -18.56 6.48
N TYR A 570 -2.05 -17.97 6.17
CA TYR A 570 -1.88 -16.88 5.23
C TYR A 570 -1.60 -17.40 3.82
N MET A 571 -2.39 -16.98 2.84
CA MET A 571 -2.28 -17.39 1.46
C MET A 571 -1.82 -16.20 0.60
N THR A 572 -0.80 -16.41 -0.22
CA THR A 572 -0.29 -15.43 -1.19
C THR A 572 -0.45 -15.95 -2.61
N SER A 573 -0.33 -15.08 -3.63
CA SER A 573 -0.37 -15.47 -5.04
C SER A 573 0.92 -16.06 -5.57
N ASP A 574 1.94 -16.21 -4.74
CA ASP A 574 3.23 -16.76 -5.15
C ASP A 574 3.12 -18.25 -5.55
N GLY A 575 4.09 -18.70 -6.35
CA GLY A 575 4.25 -20.12 -6.66
C GLY A 575 3.09 -20.76 -7.40
N GLY A 576 2.27 -19.99 -8.13
CA GLY A 576 1.13 -20.52 -8.89
C GLY A 576 -0.09 -20.88 -8.04
N LEU A 577 -0.14 -20.43 -6.79
CA LEU A 577 -1.30 -20.58 -5.94
C LEU A 577 -2.44 -19.70 -6.47
N ASN A 578 -3.62 -20.29 -6.60
CA ASN A 578 -4.86 -19.56 -6.88
C ASN A 578 -5.99 -20.11 -6.00
N LEU A 579 -7.14 -19.45 -6.02
CA LEU A 579 -8.24 -19.80 -5.12
C LEU A 579 -8.74 -21.22 -5.34
N GLU A 580 -8.84 -21.69 -6.59
CA GLU A 580 -9.39 -23.01 -6.92
C GLU A 580 -8.44 -24.14 -6.61
N ASN A 581 -7.15 -24.01 -6.97
CA ASN A 581 -6.17 -25.08 -6.76
C ASN A 581 -5.72 -25.20 -5.29
N SER A 582 -6.05 -24.22 -4.46
CA SER A 582 -5.69 -24.15 -3.05
C SER A 582 -6.92 -24.29 -2.14
N TYR A 583 -7.47 -23.18 -1.69
CA TYR A 583 -8.60 -23.15 -0.75
C TYR A 583 -9.84 -23.89 -1.29
N GLY A 584 -10.18 -23.69 -2.55
CA GLY A 584 -11.30 -24.35 -3.21
C GLY A 584 -11.18 -25.88 -3.21
N ALA A 585 -9.99 -26.41 -3.51
CA ALA A 585 -9.71 -27.83 -3.46
C ALA A 585 -9.62 -28.39 -2.02
N LEU A 586 -9.15 -27.55 -1.07
CA LEU A 586 -9.00 -27.94 0.33
C LEU A 586 -10.34 -28.17 1.03
N ILE A 587 -11.33 -27.31 0.83
CA ILE A 587 -12.59 -27.38 1.58
C ILE A 587 -13.35 -28.69 1.38
N ASP A 588 -13.12 -29.39 0.27
CA ASP A 588 -13.71 -30.70 -0.01
C ASP A 588 -13.01 -31.86 0.71
N LEU A 589 -11.79 -31.63 1.20
CA LEU A 589 -10.93 -32.62 1.85
C LEU A 589 -10.94 -32.51 3.38
N LEU A 590 -11.49 -31.40 3.93
CA LEU A 590 -11.47 -31.19 5.38
C LEU A 590 -12.36 -32.14 6.14
N PRO A 591 -11.86 -32.74 7.24
CA PRO A 591 -12.70 -33.59 8.11
C PRO A 591 -13.68 -32.71 8.92
N PRO A 592 -14.82 -33.25 9.37
CA PRO A 592 -15.84 -32.53 10.14
C PRO A 592 -15.34 -31.92 11.47
N THR A 593 -14.19 -32.39 11.96
CA THR A 593 -13.55 -31.91 13.19
C THR A 593 -12.77 -30.60 12.97
N VAL A 594 -12.53 -30.18 11.71
CA VAL A 594 -11.92 -28.92 11.35
C VAL A 594 -13.03 -27.94 10.93
N GLN A 595 -13.17 -26.86 11.68
CA GLN A 595 -14.12 -25.80 11.41
C GLN A 595 -13.39 -24.56 10.89
N LEU A 596 -13.78 -24.10 9.70
CA LEU A 596 -13.28 -22.85 9.14
C LEU A 596 -14.03 -21.67 9.77
N VAL A 597 -13.30 -20.59 10.06
CA VAL A 597 -13.81 -19.39 10.72
C VAL A 597 -13.15 -18.13 10.15
N SER A 598 -13.75 -16.97 10.37
CA SER A 598 -13.10 -15.66 10.09
C SER A 598 -11.96 -15.41 11.09
N THR A 599 -11.09 -14.44 10.78
CA THR A 599 -10.01 -14.00 11.69
C THR A 599 -10.56 -13.40 12.98
N ASP A 600 -11.64 -12.63 12.90
CA ASP A 600 -12.28 -12.02 14.06
C ASP A 600 -12.90 -13.11 14.97
N ALA A 601 -13.51 -14.13 14.39
CA ALA A 601 -14.00 -15.29 15.14
C ALA A 601 -12.85 -16.11 15.74
N ALA A 602 -11.74 -16.30 15.02
CA ALA A 602 -10.55 -16.97 15.55
C ALA A 602 -9.98 -16.24 16.77
N ALA A 603 -9.88 -14.91 16.74
CA ALA A 603 -9.43 -14.12 17.89
C ALA A 603 -10.38 -14.29 19.11
N SER A 604 -11.70 -14.23 18.88
CA SER A 604 -12.70 -14.45 19.92
C SER A 604 -12.60 -15.85 20.53
N LEU A 605 -12.48 -16.89 19.67
CA LEU A 605 -12.34 -18.30 20.10
C LEU A 605 -11.07 -18.54 20.90
N ALA A 606 -9.96 -17.90 20.54
CA ALA A 606 -8.70 -18.00 21.29
C ALA A 606 -8.82 -17.38 22.70
N LEU A 607 -9.56 -16.28 22.83
CA LEU A 607 -9.88 -15.68 24.13
C LEU A 607 -10.75 -16.64 24.97
N GLN A 608 -11.83 -17.19 24.39
CA GLN A 608 -12.71 -18.16 25.07
C GLN A 608 -11.93 -19.41 25.52
N ALA A 609 -11.08 -20.00 24.65
CA ALA A 609 -10.26 -21.17 24.95
C ALA A 609 -9.27 -20.92 26.10
N SER A 610 -8.87 -19.65 26.32
CA SER A 610 -7.96 -19.24 27.39
C SER A 610 -8.69 -18.90 28.71
N GLY A 611 -10.01 -19.05 28.76
CA GLY A 611 -10.82 -18.69 29.94
C GLY A 611 -10.95 -17.18 30.17
N ASN A 612 -10.81 -16.39 29.10
CA ASN A 612 -10.78 -14.93 29.14
C ASN A 612 -12.02 -14.30 28.50
#